data_b60d38780756459d43d46e2639d3dc70
#
_entry.id   b60d38780756459d43d46e2639d3dc70
#
_cell.length_a   1.000
_cell.length_b   1.000
_cell.length_c   1.000
_cell.angle_alpha   90.00
_cell.angle_beta   90.00
_cell.angle_gamma   90.00
#
_symmetry.space_group_name_H-M   'P 1'
#
loop_
_entity.id
_entity.type
_entity.pdbx_description
1 polymer ?
#
loop_
_entity_poly.entity_id
_entity_poly.type
_entity_poly.pdbx_seq_one_letter_code
_entity_poly.pdbx_strand_id
1 'polypeptide(L)'
;MVDASSDLLPYIKEEVVPKSYTLFKEGDVSFADASEDTNDVAKAIEILNCNGQQIVSGLHTIHGRDNTDQTVIGYKGYAFASESFHKQIRRIAQGTKVFSVSVRNFDETYIGVPSKDEQAKIAKLLIAIDKRIATQNKIIEDLKKLKSAIVEMLLCNQSGESFKLGDVGCYVRGLTYDNEDVTENKAATIVIRANNLNYGSHVDKREVVYVNKTPTVSQILRKGDIVICMANGSSALVGKNSYYPFNDRQSTIGAFCGIYRTSNPLVKWLMQSQRYKRQVYQSLQGGNGAIANLNGNDILNMSFPLIEKEKSQSIIFTIEAIEKSLVANKYLHRLYYTQKSYLLKQMFI
;
A
#
# COMPACT_ATOMS: atom_id res chain seq x y z
N MET A 1 15.68 11.73 -3.32
CA MET A 1 16.25 13.06 -3.57
C MET A 1 15.25 14.10 -3.10
N VAL A 2 15.71 15.29 -2.72
CA VAL A 2 14.88 16.39 -2.19
C VAL A 2 15.06 17.63 -3.06
N ASP A 3 13.94 18.21 -3.48
CA ASP A 3 13.85 19.50 -4.16
C ASP A 3 12.94 20.41 -3.33
N ALA A 4 13.51 21.35 -2.59
CA ALA A 4 12.76 22.23 -1.69
C ALA A 4 11.82 23.23 -2.41
N SER A 5 11.84 23.28 -3.73
CA SER A 5 10.84 24.03 -4.51
C SER A 5 9.49 23.28 -4.62
N SER A 6 9.50 21.96 -4.47
CA SER A 6 8.32 21.09 -4.61
C SER A 6 8.03 20.23 -3.38
N ASP A 7 9.03 19.95 -2.55
CA ASP A 7 8.92 19.06 -1.42
C ASP A 7 8.68 19.83 -0.13
N LEU A 8 7.72 19.40 0.68
CA LEU A 8 7.45 19.95 2.00
C LEU A 8 8.45 19.35 3.01
N LEU A 9 9.32 20.19 3.54
CA LEU A 9 10.24 19.83 4.60
C LEU A 9 9.67 20.25 5.96
N PRO A 10 9.91 19.47 7.04
CA PRO A 10 9.52 19.88 8.38
C PRO A 10 10.35 21.06 8.86
N TYR A 11 9.70 22.02 9.51
CA TYR A 11 10.37 23.17 10.12
C TYR A 11 10.84 22.86 11.54
N ILE A 12 12.05 23.34 11.87
CA ILE A 12 12.57 23.32 13.24
C ILE A 12 12.13 24.63 13.90
N LYS A 13 11.54 24.53 15.11
CA LYS A 13 11.22 25.71 15.92
C LYS A 13 12.50 26.38 16.40
N GLU A 14 12.52 27.71 16.44
CA GLU A 14 13.71 28.49 16.88
C GLU A 14 14.26 28.06 18.23
N GLU A 15 13.38 27.68 19.16
CA GLU A 15 13.71 27.26 20.53
C GLU A 15 14.54 25.95 20.59
N VAL A 16 14.50 25.13 19.54
CA VAL A 16 15.16 23.81 19.48
C VAL A 16 16.23 23.72 18.39
N VAL A 17 16.60 24.85 17.78
CA VAL A 17 17.69 24.88 16.80
C VAL A 17 19.01 24.50 17.50
N PRO A 18 19.77 23.53 16.97
CA PRO A 18 21.08 23.16 17.53
C PRO A 18 22.03 24.34 17.56
N LYS A 19 22.87 24.45 18.60
CA LYS A 19 23.89 25.51 18.72
C LYS A 19 24.96 25.43 17.63
N SER A 20 25.15 24.24 17.04
CA SER A 20 26.11 24.01 15.95
C SER A 20 25.44 23.09 14.93
N TYR A 21 25.41 23.52 13.69
CA TYR A 21 24.90 22.78 12.56
C TYR A 21 25.57 23.18 11.26
N THR A 22 25.53 22.28 10.28
CA THR A 22 26.01 22.60 8.92
C THR A 22 24.81 22.72 7.99
N LEU A 23 24.74 23.81 7.26
CA LEU A 23 23.70 24.00 6.22
C LEU A 23 24.01 23.13 5.00
N PHE A 24 23.01 22.47 4.50
CA PHE A 24 23.06 21.78 3.22
C PHE A 24 23.18 22.78 2.08
N LYS A 25 23.93 22.36 1.07
CA LYS A 25 24.00 22.98 -0.26
C LYS A 25 23.44 22.01 -1.29
N GLU A 26 23.12 22.52 -2.45
CA GLU A 26 22.74 21.69 -3.59
C GLU A 26 23.85 20.69 -3.91
N GLY A 27 23.48 19.46 -4.12
CA GLY A 27 24.39 18.33 -4.31
C GLY A 27 24.92 17.69 -3.02
N ASP A 28 24.64 18.22 -1.83
CA ASP A 28 24.94 17.51 -0.57
C ASP A 28 24.05 16.28 -0.41
N VAL A 29 24.52 15.31 0.37
CA VAL A 29 23.81 14.07 0.64
C VAL A 29 23.62 13.88 2.14
N SER A 30 22.41 13.51 2.53
CA SER A 30 22.08 13.07 3.88
C SER A 30 21.98 11.54 3.90
N PHE A 31 22.64 10.89 4.84
CA PHE A 31 22.59 9.43 5.03
C PHE A 31 21.96 9.10 6.38
N ALA A 32 21.05 8.14 6.45
CA ALA A 32 20.54 7.61 7.71
C ALA A 32 21.67 6.88 8.46
N ASP A 33 22.00 7.31 9.71
CA ASP A 33 23.10 6.72 10.49
C ASP A 33 22.72 5.37 11.09
N ALA A 34 21.42 5.10 11.31
CA ALA A 34 20.93 3.88 11.92
C ALA A 34 19.54 3.46 11.38
N SER A 35 19.25 2.16 11.41
CA SER A 35 17.95 1.57 11.10
C SER A 35 17.79 0.19 11.72
N GLU A 36 16.54 -0.23 11.95
CA GLU A 36 16.21 -1.62 12.33
C GLU A 36 16.38 -2.59 11.13
N ASP A 37 16.32 -2.09 9.88
CA ASP A 37 16.58 -2.85 8.66
C ASP A 37 17.96 -2.49 8.09
N THR A 38 18.81 -3.49 7.90
CA THR A 38 20.16 -3.33 7.27
C THR A 38 20.11 -2.74 5.87
N ASN A 39 18.99 -2.86 5.16
CA ASN A 39 18.82 -2.27 3.83
C ASN A 39 18.51 -0.77 3.88
N ASP A 40 18.07 -0.25 5.02
CA ASP A 40 17.77 1.17 5.21
C ASP A 40 18.92 1.94 5.91
N VAL A 41 19.93 1.26 6.45
CA VAL A 41 21.15 1.91 6.96
C VAL A 41 21.90 2.57 5.80
N ALA A 42 22.40 3.76 6.03
CA ALA A 42 23.04 4.65 5.03
C ALA A 42 22.13 4.95 3.82
N LYS A 43 20.81 4.85 3.97
CA LYS A 43 19.86 5.32 2.96
C LYS A 43 20.13 6.78 2.66
N ALA A 44 20.40 7.08 1.40
CA ALA A 44 20.90 8.37 0.95
C ALA A 44 19.81 9.25 0.35
N ILE A 45 19.83 10.53 0.69
CA ILE A 45 18.99 11.56 0.09
C ILE A 45 19.88 12.70 -0.39
N GLU A 46 19.95 12.94 -1.70
CA GLU A 46 20.67 14.07 -2.28
C GLU A 46 19.75 15.30 -2.36
N ILE A 47 20.29 16.46 -1.99
CA ILE A 47 19.62 17.75 -2.09
C ILE A 47 19.80 18.28 -3.51
N LEU A 48 18.72 18.32 -4.28
CA LEU A 48 18.75 18.84 -5.67
C LEU A 48 18.69 20.37 -5.72
N ASN A 49 17.86 20.95 -4.85
CA ASN A 49 17.60 22.38 -4.83
C ASN A 49 17.19 22.82 -3.42
N CYS A 50 17.84 23.81 -2.88
CA CYS A 50 17.50 24.39 -1.57
C CYS A 50 16.39 25.45 -1.65
N ASN A 51 16.11 26.00 -2.83
CA ASN A 51 15.09 27.05 -3.04
C ASN A 51 15.23 28.23 -2.06
N GLY A 52 16.47 28.63 -1.74
CA GLY A 52 16.75 29.68 -0.77
C GLY A 52 16.46 29.34 0.69
N GLN A 53 16.01 28.11 1.00
CA GLN A 53 15.75 27.65 2.36
C GLN A 53 17.04 27.22 3.06
N GLN A 54 17.10 27.43 4.38
CA GLN A 54 18.18 26.92 5.22
C GLN A 54 17.80 25.48 5.66
N ILE A 55 18.48 24.50 5.08
CA ILE A 55 18.22 23.08 5.33
C ILE A 55 19.36 22.53 6.17
N VAL A 56 19.03 21.79 7.23
CA VAL A 56 20.00 21.15 8.13
C VAL A 56 19.80 19.65 8.17
N SER A 57 20.87 18.93 8.50
CA SER A 57 20.84 17.48 8.75
C SER A 57 20.06 17.16 10.04
N GLY A 58 19.23 16.12 10.02
CA GLY A 58 18.57 15.62 11.22
C GLY A 58 19.55 14.94 12.19
N LEU A 59 19.11 14.71 13.44
CA LEU A 59 19.95 14.16 14.51
C LEU A 59 20.56 12.78 14.15
N HIS A 60 19.75 11.93 13.51
CA HIS A 60 20.14 10.56 13.10
C HIS A 60 20.51 10.50 11.63
N THR A 61 21.32 11.48 11.19
CA THR A 61 21.80 11.51 9.80
C THR A 61 23.24 11.97 9.73
N ILE A 62 23.97 11.45 8.75
CA ILE A 62 25.33 11.86 8.41
C ILE A 62 25.25 12.77 7.17
N HIS A 63 25.90 13.94 7.24
CA HIS A 63 26.01 14.87 6.14
C HIS A 63 27.25 14.58 5.31
N GLY A 64 27.07 14.39 4.01
CA GLY A 64 28.15 14.22 3.03
C GLY A 64 28.17 15.35 2.00
N ARG A 65 29.36 15.88 1.72
CA ARG A 65 29.61 16.94 0.70
C ARG A 65 30.76 16.54 -0.20
N ASP A 66 30.58 16.72 -1.51
CA ASP A 66 31.67 16.62 -2.47
C ASP A 66 32.49 17.93 -2.47
N ASN A 67 33.65 17.88 -1.84
CA ASN A 67 34.57 19.03 -1.77
C ASN A 67 35.50 19.11 -2.99
N THR A 68 35.47 18.13 -3.89
CA THR A 68 36.37 17.99 -5.03
C THR A 68 35.73 18.32 -6.37
N ASP A 69 34.44 18.63 -6.36
CA ASP A 69 33.62 18.91 -7.55
C ASP A 69 33.73 17.81 -8.64
N GLN A 70 33.79 16.56 -8.21
CA GLN A 70 33.85 15.40 -9.12
C GLN A 70 32.49 14.93 -9.59
N THR A 71 31.41 15.31 -8.89
CA THR A 71 30.09 14.80 -9.13
C THR A 71 29.10 15.89 -9.58
N VAL A 72 28.14 15.51 -10.44
CA VAL A 72 27.03 16.39 -10.80
C VAL A 72 25.85 16.20 -9.85
N ILE A 73 25.07 17.28 -9.67
CA ILE A 73 23.84 17.24 -8.85
C ILE A 73 22.84 16.21 -9.45
N GLY A 74 22.25 15.38 -8.59
CA GLY A 74 21.32 14.34 -8.97
C GLY A 74 21.95 12.98 -9.29
N TYR A 75 23.29 12.89 -9.37
CA TYR A 75 23.98 11.63 -9.60
C TYR A 75 24.21 10.82 -8.33
N LYS A 76 24.70 11.51 -7.27
CA LYS A 76 25.08 10.85 -5.99
C LYS A 76 23.93 10.13 -5.33
N GLY A 77 22.74 10.73 -5.36
CA GLY A 77 21.55 10.12 -4.79
C GLY A 77 21.23 8.74 -5.37
N TYR A 78 21.51 8.51 -6.66
CA TYR A 78 21.36 7.22 -7.31
C TYR A 78 22.56 6.29 -7.07
N ALA A 79 23.77 6.82 -7.11
CA ALA A 79 24.97 6.03 -6.84
C ALA A 79 24.92 5.42 -5.45
N PHE A 80 24.55 6.19 -4.43
CA PHE A 80 24.36 5.73 -3.05
C PHE A 80 23.07 4.90 -2.83
N ALA A 81 22.11 4.95 -3.74
CA ALA A 81 20.95 4.06 -3.71
C ALA A 81 21.17 2.73 -4.47
N SER A 82 22.35 2.51 -5.03
CA SER A 82 22.68 1.31 -5.79
C SER A 82 22.88 0.10 -4.89
N GLU A 83 22.62 -1.10 -5.42
CA GLU A 83 22.87 -2.35 -4.71
C GLU A 83 24.38 -2.57 -4.43
N SER A 84 25.26 -2.08 -5.32
CA SER A 84 26.71 -2.17 -5.14
C SER A 84 27.18 -1.39 -3.91
N PHE A 85 26.60 -0.19 -3.66
CA PHE A 85 26.88 0.58 -2.45
C PHE A 85 26.26 -0.08 -1.20
N HIS A 86 24.99 -0.47 -1.25
CA HIS A 86 24.32 -1.10 -0.11
C HIS A 86 24.97 -2.43 0.30
N LYS A 87 25.56 -3.20 -0.62
CA LYS A 87 26.34 -4.40 -0.28
C LYS A 87 27.55 -4.04 0.59
N GLN A 88 28.22 -2.92 0.33
CA GLN A 88 29.34 -2.45 1.14
C GLN A 88 28.84 -2.03 2.53
N ILE A 89 27.78 -1.24 2.61
CA ILE A 89 27.16 -0.82 3.87
C ILE A 89 26.80 -2.03 4.74
N ARG A 90 26.13 -3.04 4.19
CA ARG A 90 25.77 -4.26 4.95
C ARG A 90 26.95 -5.02 5.54
N ARG A 91 28.15 -4.86 4.99
CA ARG A 91 29.39 -5.49 5.53
C ARG A 91 29.96 -4.72 6.71
N ILE A 92 29.78 -3.39 6.75
CA ILE A 92 30.38 -2.52 7.76
C ILE A 92 29.40 -2.07 8.82
N ALA A 93 28.07 -2.23 8.60
CA ALA A 93 27.04 -1.90 9.57
C ALA A 93 27.16 -2.78 10.82
N GLN A 94 27.09 -2.17 12.00
CA GLN A 94 27.22 -2.82 13.30
C GLN A 94 25.90 -2.77 14.06
N GLY A 95 25.55 -3.83 14.76
CA GLY A 95 24.36 -3.92 15.58
C GLY A 95 23.67 -5.29 15.50
N THR A 96 22.71 -5.53 16.38
CA THR A 96 21.93 -6.77 16.45
C THR A 96 20.43 -6.56 16.27
N LYS A 97 19.88 -5.43 16.74
CA LYS A 97 18.49 -5.02 16.58
C LYS A 97 18.39 -3.70 15.82
N VAL A 98 19.27 -2.77 16.13
CA VAL A 98 19.45 -1.54 15.38
C VAL A 98 20.85 -1.59 14.79
N PHE A 99 20.93 -1.46 13.49
CA PHE A 99 22.18 -1.44 12.73
C PHE A 99 22.58 0.02 12.50
N SER A 100 23.87 0.33 12.68
CA SER A 100 24.37 1.70 12.52
C SER A 100 25.69 1.72 11.77
N VAL A 101 25.97 2.88 11.18
CA VAL A 101 27.25 3.22 10.55
C VAL A 101 27.75 4.55 11.11
N SER A 102 29.07 4.66 11.29
CA SER A 102 29.71 5.91 11.68
C SER A 102 30.32 6.61 10.47
N VAL A 103 30.64 7.91 10.61
CA VAL A 103 31.35 8.67 9.56
C VAL A 103 32.62 7.94 9.12
N ARG A 104 33.37 7.37 10.08
CA ARG A 104 34.61 6.61 9.80
C ARG A 104 34.37 5.37 8.93
N ASN A 105 33.18 4.74 9.05
CA ASN A 105 32.86 3.58 8.24
C ASN A 105 32.71 3.93 6.75
N PHE A 106 32.33 5.18 6.41
CA PHE A 106 32.23 5.62 5.02
C PHE A 106 33.58 5.65 4.30
N ASP A 107 34.69 5.81 5.02
CA ASP A 107 36.05 5.79 4.44
C ASP A 107 36.37 4.43 3.77
N GLU A 108 35.62 3.38 4.11
CA GLU A 108 35.76 2.03 3.55
C GLU A 108 34.83 1.77 2.36
N THR A 109 34.05 2.78 1.93
CA THR A 109 33.05 2.60 0.87
C THR A 109 33.42 3.35 -0.41
N TYR A 110 32.98 2.81 -1.54
CA TYR A 110 33.29 3.34 -2.87
C TYR A 110 32.04 3.46 -3.73
N ILE A 111 31.98 4.50 -4.54
CA ILE A 111 31.05 4.64 -5.65
C ILE A 111 31.82 4.91 -6.93
N GLY A 112 31.32 4.39 -8.06
CA GLY A 112 31.84 4.74 -9.38
C GLY A 112 31.55 6.19 -9.73
N VAL A 113 32.54 6.93 -10.21
CA VAL A 113 32.41 8.33 -10.66
C VAL A 113 32.85 8.42 -12.11
N PRO A 114 31.95 8.22 -13.09
CA PRO A 114 32.28 8.37 -14.51
C PRO A 114 32.46 9.84 -14.90
N SER A 115 32.65 10.13 -16.18
CA SER A 115 32.75 11.51 -16.65
C SER A 115 31.51 12.35 -16.28
N LYS A 116 31.65 13.64 -16.04
CA LYS A 116 30.52 14.54 -15.72
C LYS A 116 29.39 14.47 -16.75
N ASP A 117 29.73 14.33 -18.02
CA ASP A 117 28.73 14.19 -19.10
C ASP A 117 27.91 12.89 -18.98
N GLU A 118 28.56 11.80 -18.60
CA GLU A 118 27.89 10.53 -18.37
C GLU A 118 27.04 10.56 -17.09
N GLN A 119 27.57 11.11 -15.99
CA GLN A 119 26.81 11.35 -14.77
C GLN A 119 25.53 12.17 -15.05
N ALA A 120 25.64 13.25 -15.83
CA ALA A 120 24.50 14.11 -16.18
C ALA A 120 23.43 13.34 -16.98
N LYS A 121 23.85 12.47 -17.92
CA LYS A 121 22.92 11.61 -18.70
C LYS A 121 22.20 10.60 -17.79
N ILE A 122 22.96 9.94 -16.90
CA ILE A 122 22.40 8.97 -15.95
C ILE A 122 21.41 9.66 -15.01
N ALA A 123 21.80 10.77 -14.39
CA ALA A 123 20.94 11.55 -13.50
C ALA A 123 19.65 11.99 -14.19
N LYS A 124 19.74 12.57 -15.39
CA LYS A 124 18.59 13.01 -16.19
C LYS A 124 17.62 11.87 -16.50
N LEU A 125 18.14 10.71 -16.88
CA LEU A 125 17.31 9.53 -17.19
C LEU A 125 16.56 9.04 -15.94
N LEU A 126 17.28 8.86 -14.82
CA LEU A 126 16.68 8.32 -13.58
C LEU A 126 15.71 9.31 -12.93
N ILE A 127 16.01 10.62 -12.95
CA ILE A 127 15.08 11.68 -12.52
C ILE A 127 13.80 11.65 -13.37
N ALA A 128 13.90 11.46 -14.68
CA ALA A 128 12.73 11.37 -15.54
C ALA A 128 11.85 10.16 -15.20
N ILE A 129 12.46 9.02 -14.84
CA ILE A 129 11.72 7.83 -14.38
C ILE A 129 11.06 8.09 -13.04
N ASP A 130 11.74 8.73 -12.09
CA ASP A 130 11.16 9.08 -10.79
C ASP A 130 9.96 10.04 -10.93
N LYS A 131 10.05 11.04 -11.79
CA LYS A 131 8.92 11.92 -12.13
C LYS A 131 7.73 11.14 -12.72
N ARG A 132 7.98 10.13 -13.56
CA ARG A 132 6.93 9.25 -14.09
C ARG A 132 6.28 8.42 -12.98
N ILE A 133 7.08 7.85 -12.06
CA ILE A 133 6.58 7.08 -10.91
C ILE A 133 5.70 7.97 -10.03
N ALA A 134 6.15 9.18 -9.70
CA ALA A 134 5.40 10.14 -8.89
C ALA A 134 4.08 10.56 -9.55
N THR A 135 4.11 10.87 -10.85
CA THR A 135 2.90 11.19 -11.64
C THR A 135 1.93 10.00 -11.65
N GLN A 136 2.44 8.79 -11.83
CA GLN A 136 1.64 7.58 -11.87
C GLN A 136 0.95 7.31 -10.51
N ASN A 137 1.66 7.56 -9.41
CA ASN A 137 1.09 7.48 -8.05
C ASN A 137 -0.07 8.46 -7.88
N LYS A 138 0.11 9.72 -8.31
CA LYS A 138 -0.93 10.74 -8.25
C LYS A 138 -2.17 10.34 -9.05
N ILE A 139 -2.00 9.84 -10.27
CA ILE A 139 -3.11 9.34 -11.11
C ILE A 139 -3.87 8.22 -10.38
N ILE A 140 -3.16 7.27 -9.77
CA ILE A 140 -3.78 6.16 -9.03
C ILE A 140 -4.59 6.69 -7.84
N GLU A 141 -4.05 7.66 -7.09
CA GLU A 141 -4.76 8.27 -5.96
C GLU A 141 -5.98 9.07 -6.40
N ASP A 142 -5.88 9.86 -7.45
CA ASP A 142 -6.99 10.65 -7.98
C ASP A 142 -8.11 9.75 -8.52
N LEU A 143 -7.77 8.65 -9.20
CA LEU A 143 -8.75 7.64 -9.64
C LEU A 143 -9.44 6.95 -8.45
N LYS A 144 -8.73 6.67 -7.35
CA LYS A 144 -9.34 6.13 -6.12
C LYS A 144 -10.31 7.11 -5.49
N LYS A 145 -9.94 8.39 -5.40
CA LYS A 145 -10.79 9.46 -4.88
C LYS A 145 -12.03 9.65 -5.75
N LEU A 146 -11.86 9.67 -7.09
CA LEU A 146 -12.96 9.79 -8.04
C LEU A 146 -13.93 8.61 -7.89
N LYS A 147 -13.43 7.37 -7.84
CA LYS A 147 -14.27 6.19 -7.60
C LYS A 147 -15.08 6.34 -6.29
N SER A 148 -14.42 6.73 -5.20
CA SER A 148 -15.08 6.91 -3.91
C SER A 148 -16.16 8.00 -3.97
N ALA A 149 -15.87 9.12 -4.60
CA ALA A 149 -16.85 10.22 -4.76
C ALA A 149 -18.06 9.78 -5.58
N ILE A 150 -17.87 9.05 -6.67
CA ILE A 150 -18.97 8.52 -7.49
C ILE A 150 -19.83 7.55 -6.68
N VAL A 151 -19.23 6.64 -5.92
CA VAL A 151 -19.96 5.71 -5.05
C VAL A 151 -20.83 6.48 -4.03
N GLU A 152 -20.25 7.49 -3.36
CA GLU A 152 -21.02 8.29 -2.38
C GLU A 152 -22.14 9.10 -3.03
N MET A 153 -21.85 9.80 -4.13
CA MET A 153 -22.81 10.69 -4.77
C MET A 153 -23.95 9.96 -5.48
N LEU A 154 -23.61 8.90 -6.23
CA LEU A 154 -24.58 8.24 -7.10
C LEU A 154 -25.24 7.01 -6.45
N LEU A 155 -24.61 6.41 -5.46
CA LEU A 155 -25.17 5.22 -4.81
C LEU A 155 -25.68 5.46 -3.39
N CYS A 156 -25.09 6.39 -2.63
CA CYS A 156 -25.37 6.53 -1.20
C CYS A 156 -26.17 7.78 -0.83
N ASN A 157 -26.07 8.85 -1.60
CA ASN A 157 -26.74 10.13 -1.32
C ASN A 157 -28.10 10.26 -2.05
N GLN A 158 -28.72 9.16 -2.45
CA GLN A 158 -30.04 9.18 -3.04
C GLN A 158 -31.11 9.26 -1.93
N SER A 159 -32.09 10.14 -2.10
CA SER A 159 -33.30 10.20 -1.28
C SER A 159 -34.37 9.30 -1.91
N GLY A 160 -35.14 8.58 -1.11
CA GLY A 160 -36.22 7.74 -1.59
C GLY A 160 -36.27 6.37 -0.88
N GLU A 161 -36.75 5.37 -1.58
CA GLU A 161 -36.83 4.01 -1.07
C GLU A 161 -35.45 3.41 -0.77
N SER A 162 -35.42 2.51 0.18
CA SER A 162 -34.20 1.78 0.56
C SER A 162 -34.49 0.30 0.60
N PHE A 163 -33.44 -0.51 0.41
CA PHE A 163 -33.47 -1.96 0.57
C PHE A 163 -32.45 -2.38 1.63
N LYS A 164 -32.70 -3.51 2.27
CA LYS A 164 -31.72 -4.17 3.13
C LYS A 164 -30.89 -5.16 2.32
N LEU A 165 -29.65 -5.41 2.75
CA LEU A 165 -28.82 -6.44 2.12
C LEU A 165 -29.49 -7.81 2.17
N GLY A 166 -30.28 -8.10 3.23
CA GLY A 166 -31.06 -9.34 3.33
C GLY A 166 -32.13 -9.52 2.26
N ASP A 167 -32.61 -8.41 1.65
CA ASP A 167 -33.64 -8.47 0.59
C ASP A 167 -33.06 -8.92 -0.77
N VAL A 168 -31.74 -8.73 -0.97
CA VAL A 168 -31.08 -8.95 -2.28
C VAL A 168 -29.93 -9.93 -2.24
N GLY A 169 -29.68 -10.57 -1.10
CA GLY A 169 -28.58 -11.51 -0.94
C GLY A 169 -28.68 -12.36 0.31
N CYS A 170 -27.71 -13.25 0.48
CA CYS A 170 -27.63 -14.12 1.65
C CYS A 170 -26.23 -14.09 2.26
N TYR A 171 -26.19 -14.37 3.56
CA TYR A 171 -24.97 -14.50 4.33
C TYR A 171 -24.65 -15.99 4.57
N VAL A 172 -23.36 -16.35 4.44
CA VAL A 172 -22.86 -17.68 4.75
C VAL A 172 -21.67 -17.56 5.70
N ARG A 173 -21.72 -18.29 6.81
CA ARG A 173 -20.64 -18.33 7.79
C ARG A 173 -19.48 -19.17 7.28
N GLY A 174 -18.24 -18.78 7.63
CA GLY A 174 -17.03 -19.47 7.26
C GLY A 174 -16.84 -20.83 7.92
N LEU A 175 -15.88 -21.60 7.39
CA LEU A 175 -15.50 -22.92 7.87
C LEU A 175 -14.73 -22.77 9.20
N THR A 176 -15.15 -23.53 10.22
CA THR A 176 -14.39 -23.70 11.46
C THR A 176 -13.38 -24.82 11.28
N TYR A 177 -12.14 -24.57 11.59
CA TYR A 177 -11.02 -25.52 11.53
C TYR A 177 -10.02 -25.23 12.64
N ASP A 178 -9.24 -26.24 13.01
CA ASP A 178 -8.22 -26.18 14.04
C ASP A 178 -6.81 -26.28 13.44
N ASN A 179 -5.76 -26.11 14.26
CA ASN A 179 -4.39 -26.21 13.80
C ASN A 179 -4.03 -27.61 13.25
N GLU A 180 -4.69 -28.65 13.73
CA GLU A 180 -4.52 -30.03 13.27
C GLU A 180 -5.07 -30.26 11.85
N ASP A 181 -6.05 -29.44 11.44
CA ASP A 181 -6.59 -29.47 10.07
C ASP A 181 -5.64 -28.84 9.04
N VAL A 182 -4.67 -28.02 9.49
CA VAL A 182 -3.75 -27.28 8.60
C VAL A 182 -2.77 -28.25 7.92
N THR A 183 -2.58 -28.06 6.62
CA THR A 183 -1.72 -28.92 5.81
C THR A 183 -0.95 -28.14 4.77
N GLU A 184 0.19 -28.67 4.33
CA GLU A 184 0.96 -28.13 3.19
C GLU A 184 0.50 -28.69 1.83
N ASN A 185 -0.46 -29.62 1.84
CA ASN A 185 -1.01 -30.22 0.63
C ASN A 185 -1.80 -29.17 -0.17
N LYS A 186 -1.26 -28.70 -1.28
CA LYS A 186 -1.90 -27.71 -2.17
C LYS A 186 -3.16 -28.20 -2.88
N ALA A 187 -3.46 -29.51 -2.85
CA ALA A 187 -4.70 -30.06 -3.34
C ALA A 187 -5.86 -30.01 -2.32
N ALA A 188 -5.56 -29.67 -1.05
CA ALA A 188 -6.53 -29.51 0.02
C ALA A 188 -7.36 -28.22 -0.12
N THR A 189 -8.34 -28.03 0.76
CA THR A 189 -9.22 -26.85 0.77
C THR A 189 -8.44 -25.57 1.04
N ILE A 190 -8.57 -24.57 0.19
CA ILE A 190 -7.98 -23.24 0.36
C ILE A 190 -8.87 -22.41 1.28
N VAL A 191 -8.30 -21.86 2.36
CA VAL A 191 -9.00 -20.98 3.29
C VAL A 191 -8.55 -19.55 3.14
N ILE A 192 -9.48 -18.68 2.74
CA ILE A 192 -9.30 -17.24 2.71
C ILE A 192 -9.56 -16.67 4.11
N ARG A 193 -8.67 -15.83 4.62
CA ARG A 193 -8.73 -15.22 5.94
C ARG A 193 -8.72 -13.68 5.85
N ALA A 194 -8.86 -12.99 6.97
CA ALA A 194 -8.90 -11.52 7.02
C ALA A 194 -7.65 -10.83 6.44
N ASN A 195 -6.46 -11.46 6.51
CA ASN A 195 -5.22 -10.96 5.90
C ASN A 195 -5.22 -11.04 4.36
N ASN A 196 -6.07 -11.89 3.77
CA ASN A 196 -6.24 -11.98 2.32
C ASN A 196 -7.18 -10.91 1.74
N LEU A 197 -7.84 -10.12 2.61
CA LEU A 197 -8.77 -9.09 2.18
C LEU A 197 -8.06 -7.75 1.97
N ASN A 198 -8.42 -7.09 0.87
CA ASN A 198 -7.94 -5.76 0.53
C ASN A 198 -9.15 -4.85 0.32
N TYR A 199 -9.30 -3.80 1.11
CA TYR A 199 -10.47 -2.93 1.12
C TYR A 199 -10.85 -2.48 -0.30
N GLY A 200 -12.05 -2.87 -0.75
CA GLY A 200 -12.59 -2.49 -2.06
C GLY A 200 -11.84 -3.05 -3.28
N SER A 201 -11.04 -4.09 -3.09
CA SER A 201 -10.28 -4.76 -4.15
C SER A 201 -10.57 -6.27 -4.14
N HIS A 202 -9.88 -7.01 -4.98
CA HIS A 202 -9.98 -8.45 -5.04
C HIS A 202 -9.30 -9.13 -3.84
N VAL A 203 -9.79 -10.32 -3.49
CA VAL A 203 -9.13 -11.22 -2.54
C VAL A 203 -7.72 -11.55 -3.05
N ASP A 204 -6.74 -11.50 -2.15
CA ASP A 204 -5.35 -11.86 -2.43
C ASP A 204 -5.09 -13.32 -2.03
N LYS A 205 -4.68 -14.15 -2.98
CA LYS A 205 -4.39 -15.57 -2.78
C LYS A 205 -2.90 -15.90 -2.68
N ARG A 206 -2.01 -14.91 -2.54
CA ARG A 206 -0.56 -15.15 -2.45
C ARG A 206 -0.16 -15.91 -1.18
N GLU A 207 -0.84 -15.64 -0.06
CA GLU A 207 -0.57 -16.26 1.23
C GLU A 207 -1.86 -16.87 1.79
N VAL A 208 -2.20 -18.06 1.36
CA VAL A 208 -3.40 -18.79 1.81
C VAL A 208 -3.04 -19.93 2.73
N VAL A 209 -4.01 -20.40 3.50
CA VAL A 209 -3.89 -21.61 4.32
C VAL A 209 -4.63 -22.75 3.62
N TYR A 210 -4.05 -23.95 3.67
CA TYR A 210 -4.68 -25.19 3.20
C TYR A 210 -5.13 -26.02 4.40
N VAL A 211 -6.33 -26.60 4.32
CA VAL A 211 -6.87 -27.44 5.40
C VAL A 211 -7.45 -28.76 4.87
N ASN A 212 -7.25 -29.84 5.62
CA ASN A 212 -7.81 -31.16 5.36
C ASN A 212 -9.26 -31.25 5.88
N LYS A 213 -10.08 -30.25 5.54
CA LYS A 213 -11.49 -30.18 5.95
C LYS A 213 -12.35 -29.80 4.76
N THR A 214 -13.45 -30.50 4.57
CA THR A 214 -14.34 -30.26 3.44
C THR A 214 -15.42 -29.24 3.81
N PRO A 215 -15.49 -28.10 3.10
CA PRO A 215 -16.56 -27.12 3.29
C PRO A 215 -17.89 -27.66 2.76
N THR A 216 -18.99 -27.18 3.29
CA THR A 216 -20.31 -27.41 2.70
C THR A 216 -20.42 -26.71 1.34
N VAL A 217 -21.33 -27.11 0.49
CA VAL A 217 -21.56 -26.52 -0.85
C VAL A 217 -21.84 -25.02 -0.78
N SER A 218 -22.50 -24.56 0.28
CA SER A 218 -22.78 -23.14 0.51
C SER A 218 -21.52 -22.35 0.88
N GLN A 219 -20.57 -22.96 1.58
CA GLN A 219 -19.31 -22.36 2.02
C GLN A 219 -18.23 -22.29 0.91
N ILE A 220 -18.42 -22.98 -0.20
CA ILE A 220 -17.53 -22.86 -1.36
C ILE A 220 -17.71 -21.48 -1.96
N LEU A 221 -16.60 -20.76 -2.10
CA LEU A 221 -16.56 -19.44 -2.73
C LEU A 221 -16.91 -19.52 -4.22
N ARG A 222 -17.70 -18.56 -4.68
CA ARG A 222 -18.11 -18.41 -6.08
C ARG A 222 -17.62 -17.05 -6.59
N LYS A 223 -17.32 -17.00 -7.87
CA LYS A 223 -17.06 -15.71 -8.51
C LYS A 223 -18.24 -14.75 -8.28
N GLY A 224 -17.94 -13.57 -7.77
CA GLY A 224 -18.96 -12.58 -7.40
C GLY A 224 -19.24 -12.49 -5.91
N ASP A 225 -18.85 -13.48 -5.10
CA ASP A 225 -19.00 -13.41 -3.66
C ASP A 225 -18.20 -12.23 -3.07
N ILE A 226 -18.72 -11.65 -2.00
CA ILE A 226 -18.05 -10.64 -1.20
C ILE A 226 -17.63 -11.29 0.12
N VAL A 227 -16.33 -11.34 0.36
CA VAL A 227 -15.77 -11.86 1.60
C VAL A 227 -15.59 -10.72 2.60
N ILE A 228 -16.10 -10.88 3.81
CA ILE A 228 -16.17 -9.87 4.86
C ILE A 228 -15.40 -10.38 6.08
N CYS A 229 -14.55 -9.54 6.68
CA CYS A 229 -13.96 -9.80 7.99
C CYS A 229 -15.02 -9.56 9.07
N MET A 230 -15.46 -10.62 9.74
CA MET A 230 -16.54 -10.57 10.72
C MET A 230 -16.02 -10.35 12.14
N ALA A 231 -14.81 -10.80 12.46
CA ALA A 231 -14.17 -10.63 13.76
C ALA A 231 -12.67 -10.39 13.62
N ASN A 232 -12.13 -9.45 14.42
CA ASN A 232 -10.71 -9.16 14.46
C ASN A 232 -10.34 -8.50 15.80
N GLY A 233 -9.09 -8.68 16.26
CA GLY A 233 -8.57 -7.97 17.44
C GLY A 233 -8.51 -6.44 17.24
N SER A 234 -8.41 -5.96 16.01
CA SER A 234 -8.55 -4.54 15.66
C SER A 234 -9.95 -4.27 15.11
N SER A 235 -10.72 -3.43 15.81
CA SER A 235 -12.06 -3.01 15.36
C SER A 235 -12.05 -2.32 13.99
N ALA A 236 -10.95 -1.65 13.64
CA ALA A 236 -10.77 -1.00 12.34
C ALA A 236 -10.74 -1.98 11.15
N LEU A 237 -10.47 -3.26 11.39
CA LEU A 237 -10.44 -4.30 10.37
C LEU A 237 -11.77 -5.05 10.24
N VAL A 238 -12.67 -4.94 11.21
CA VAL A 238 -14.00 -5.55 11.15
C VAL A 238 -14.85 -4.84 10.08
N GLY A 239 -15.58 -5.61 9.28
CA GLY A 239 -16.31 -5.11 8.12
C GLY A 239 -15.44 -4.90 6.86
N LYS A 240 -14.11 -5.01 6.96
CA LYS A 240 -13.22 -5.01 5.78
C LYS A 240 -13.68 -6.10 4.83
N ASN A 241 -13.86 -5.76 3.55
CA ASN A 241 -14.37 -6.71 2.57
C ASN A 241 -13.59 -6.68 1.26
N SER A 242 -13.67 -7.77 0.53
CA SER A 242 -13.07 -7.95 -0.79
C SER A 242 -13.96 -8.79 -1.69
N TYR A 243 -13.90 -8.49 -2.96
CA TYR A 243 -14.60 -9.22 -4.01
C TYR A 243 -13.79 -10.47 -4.43
N TYR A 244 -14.48 -11.61 -4.60
CA TYR A 244 -13.89 -12.87 -5.06
C TYR A 244 -14.00 -13.02 -6.59
N PRO A 245 -12.89 -12.89 -7.34
CA PRO A 245 -12.91 -12.86 -8.80
C PRO A 245 -12.73 -14.24 -9.44
N PHE A 246 -12.36 -15.26 -8.65
CA PHE A 246 -11.91 -16.56 -9.16
C PHE A 246 -13.10 -17.50 -9.39
N ASN A 247 -12.91 -18.44 -10.30
CA ASN A 247 -13.87 -19.50 -10.60
C ASN A 247 -13.22 -20.86 -10.29
N ASP A 248 -13.00 -21.11 -9.00
CA ASP A 248 -12.52 -22.41 -8.50
C ASP A 248 -13.51 -23.01 -7.52
N ARG A 249 -13.40 -24.32 -7.29
CA ARG A 249 -14.25 -25.07 -6.37
C ARG A 249 -13.52 -25.51 -5.10
N GLN A 250 -12.33 -25.00 -4.88
CA GLN A 250 -11.42 -25.42 -3.80
C GLN A 250 -11.34 -24.40 -2.66
N SER A 251 -11.85 -23.18 -2.87
CA SER A 251 -11.71 -22.10 -1.92
C SER A 251 -12.93 -21.91 -1.04
N THR A 252 -12.67 -21.67 0.23
CA THR A 252 -13.65 -21.27 1.26
C THR A 252 -13.09 -20.13 2.09
N ILE A 253 -13.78 -19.76 3.17
CA ILE A 253 -13.34 -18.74 4.13
C ILE A 253 -13.23 -19.33 5.54
N GLY A 254 -12.35 -18.79 6.37
CA GLY A 254 -12.25 -19.15 7.79
C GLY A 254 -13.39 -18.59 8.64
N ALA A 255 -13.56 -19.12 9.85
CA ALA A 255 -14.66 -18.81 10.77
C ALA A 255 -14.77 -17.31 11.16
N PHE A 256 -13.67 -16.54 11.08
CA PHE A 256 -13.66 -15.09 11.35
C PHE A 256 -14.05 -14.25 10.12
N CYS A 257 -14.43 -14.89 9.02
CA CYS A 257 -14.95 -14.26 7.82
C CYS A 257 -16.37 -14.72 7.52
N GLY A 258 -17.09 -13.92 6.71
CA GLY A 258 -18.40 -14.22 6.17
C GLY A 258 -18.39 -14.08 4.66
N ILE A 259 -19.21 -14.87 3.96
CA ILE A 259 -19.52 -14.68 2.55
C ILE A 259 -20.85 -13.94 2.48
N TYR A 260 -20.89 -12.83 1.78
CA TYR A 260 -22.14 -12.25 1.33
C TYR A 260 -22.29 -12.51 -0.18
N ARG A 261 -23.37 -13.16 -0.54
CA ARG A 261 -23.66 -13.62 -1.91
C ARG A 261 -24.88 -12.93 -2.45
N THR A 262 -24.77 -12.27 -3.60
CA THR A 262 -25.84 -11.52 -4.24
C THR A 262 -25.71 -11.54 -5.76
N SER A 263 -26.83 -11.39 -6.45
CA SER A 263 -26.87 -11.10 -7.88
C SER A 263 -26.92 -9.59 -8.20
N ASN A 264 -27.07 -8.73 -7.17
CA ASN A 264 -27.09 -7.29 -7.38
C ASN A 264 -25.66 -6.76 -7.57
N PRO A 265 -25.31 -6.27 -8.77
CA PRO A 265 -23.93 -5.88 -9.09
C PRO A 265 -23.47 -4.61 -8.37
N LEU A 266 -24.38 -3.80 -7.83
CA LEU A 266 -24.05 -2.55 -7.12
C LEU A 266 -23.52 -2.81 -5.71
N VAL A 267 -23.89 -3.92 -5.08
CA VAL A 267 -23.59 -4.17 -3.66
C VAL A 267 -22.10 -4.19 -3.38
N LYS A 268 -21.28 -4.72 -4.29
CA LYS A 268 -19.80 -4.70 -4.13
C LYS A 268 -19.23 -3.29 -3.91
N TRP A 269 -19.87 -2.25 -4.47
CA TRP A 269 -19.46 -0.85 -4.28
C TRP A 269 -20.15 -0.18 -3.11
N LEU A 270 -21.44 -0.50 -2.87
CA LEU A 270 -22.18 -0.03 -1.69
C LEU A 270 -21.43 -0.43 -0.40
N MET A 271 -20.89 -1.64 -0.34
CA MET A 271 -20.08 -2.14 0.79
C MET A 271 -18.66 -1.52 0.88
N GLN A 272 -18.30 -0.61 -0.01
CA GLN A 272 -17.08 0.21 0.06
C GLN A 272 -17.35 1.64 0.54
N SER A 273 -18.63 2.04 0.64
CA SER A 273 -19.06 3.39 0.96
C SER A 273 -18.87 3.78 2.42
N GLN A 274 -18.90 5.09 2.71
CA GLN A 274 -18.93 5.59 4.09
C GLN A 274 -20.23 5.19 4.82
N ARG A 275 -21.34 5.05 4.07
CA ARG A 275 -22.60 4.56 4.63
C ARG A 275 -22.46 3.15 5.20
N TYR A 276 -21.79 2.24 4.47
CA TYR A 276 -21.46 0.91 4.96
C TYR A 276 -20.58 0.97 6.21
N LYS A 277 -19.49 1.75 6.18
CA LYS A 277 -18.57 1.88 7.31
C LYS A 277 -19.26 2.40 8.57
N ARG A 278 -20.17 3.38 8.43
CA ARG A 278 -20.96 3.88 9.57
C ARG A 278 -21.87 2.80 10.16
N GLN A 279 -22.55 2.01 9.32
CA GLN A 279 -23.40 0.91 9.78
C GLN A 279 -22.59 -0.18 10.48
N VAL A 280 -21.41 -0.56 9.95
CA VAL A 280 -20.46 -1.44 10.63
C VAL A 280 -20.09 -0.89 12.01
N TYR A 281 -19.68 0.38 12.08
CA TYR A 281 -19.29 1.01 13.34
C TYR A 281 -20.44 1.03 14.37
N GLN A 282 -21.65 1.33 13.94
CA GLN A 282 -22.86 1.34 14.79
C GLN A 282 -23.16 -0.07 15.37
N SER A 283 -23.02 -1.12 14.55
CA SER A 283 -23.20 -2.51 14.99
C SER A 283 -22.15 -2.94 16.02
N LEU A 284 -20.92 -2.42 15.93
CA LEU A 284 -19.84 -2.76 16.86
C LEU A 284 -19.97 -2.08 18.24
N GLN A 285 -20.65 -0.94 18.34
CA GLN A 285 -20.80 -0.20 19.60
C GLN A 285 -21.72 -0.89 20.61
N GLY A 286 -22.52 -1.85 20.19
CA GLY A 286 -23.40 -2.63 21.07
C GLY A 286 -22.74 -3.82 21.79
N GLY A 287 -21.43 -4.08 21.56
CA GLY A 287 -20.75 -5.28 22.07
C GLY A 287 -19.79 -4.99 23.25
N ASN A 288 -19.95 -5.73 24.35
CA ASN A 288 -19.10 -5.68 25.54
C ASN A 288 -17.90 -6.65 25.50
N GLY A 289 -17.27 -6.89 24.36
CA GLY A 289 -16.22 -7.89 24.22
C GLY A 289 -14.83 -7.34 23.87
N ALA A 290 -13.78 -8.05 24.28
CA ALA A 290 -12.39 -7.74 23.96
C ALA A 290 -12.07 -7.87 22.44
N ILE A 291 -12.91 -8.56 21.67
CA ILE A 291 -12.78 -8.75 20.23
C ILE A 291 -14.01 -8.13 19.56
N ALA A 292 -13.79 -7.14 18.69
CA ALA A 292 -14.85 -6.56 17.88
C ALA A 292 -15.39 -7.63 16.90
N ASN A 293 -16.72 -7.81 16.88
CA ASN A 293 -17.38 -8.86 16.13
C ASN A 293 -18.69 -8.36 15.51
N LEU A 294 -18.90 -8.70 14.23
CA LEU A 294 -20.18 -8.60 13.52
C LEU A 294 -20.81 -9.98 13.41
N ASN A 295 -22.12 -10.03 13.39
CA ASN A 295 -22.86 -11.24 13.05
C ASN A 295 -23.54 -11.13 11.67
N GLY A 296 -24.06 -12.25 11.15
CA GLY A 296 -24.70 -12.25 9.83
C GLY A 296 -25.92 -11.34 9.73
N ASN A 297 -26.70 -11.21 10.82
CA ASN A 297 -27.87 -10.34 10.85
C ASN A 297 -27.49 -8.87 10.80
N ASP A 298 -26.36 -8.48 11.40
CA ASP A 298 -25.86 -7.11 11.28
C ASP A 298 -25.62 -6.75 9.81
N ILE A 299 -25.00 -7.64 9.05
CA ILE A 299 -24.80 -7.45 7.61
C ILE A 299 -26.12 -7.42 6.85
N LEU A 300 -27.02 -8.37 7.09
CA LEU A 300 -28.29 -8.49 6.36
C LEU A 300 -29.24 -7.32 6.63
N ASN A 301 -29.15 -6.70 7.79
CA ASN A 301 -29.97 -5.52 8.15
C ASN A 301 -29.41 -4.19 7.65
N MET A 302 -28.18 -4.15 7.09
CA MET A 302 -27.63 -2.91 6.54
C MET A 302 -28.49 -2.40 5.37
N SER A 303 -28.81 -1.11 5.39
CA SER A 303 -29.74 -0.50 4.46
C SER A 303 -29.04 0.47 3.50
N PHE A 304 -29.43 0.39 2.23
CA PHE A 304 -28.91 1.22 1.14
C PHE A 304 -30.04 1.78 0.29
N PRO A 305 -29.85 2.97 -0.36
CA PRO A 305 -30.85 3.51 -1.28
C PRO A 305 -31.12 2.58 -2.45
N LEU A 306 -32.40 2.48 -2.83
CA LEU A 306 -32.79 1.81 -4.05
C LEU A 306 -32.48 2.70 -5.26
N ILE A 307 -31.81 2.13 -6.26
CA ILE A 307 -31.41 2.84 -7.46
C ILE A 307 -32.19 2.30 -8.65
N GLU A 308 -32.79 3.19 -9.41
CA GLU A 308 -33.51 2.86 -10.62
C GLU A 308 -32.63 2.05 -11.58
N LYS A 309 -33.21 1.03 -12.21
CA LYS A 309 -32.49 0.07 -13.05
C LYS A 309 -31.74 0.74 -14.20
N GLU A 310 -32.30 1.78 -14.81
CA GLU A 310 -31.71 2.50 -15.93
C GLU A 310 -30.48 3.28 -15.49
N LYS A 311 -30.56 3.97 -14.35
CA LYS A 311 -29.41 4.68 -13.74
C LYS A 311 -28.32 3.71 -13.30
N SER A 312 -28.70 2.54 -12.78
CA SER A 312 -27.74 1.55 -12.26
C SER A 312 -26.78 1.05 -13.32
N GLN A 313 -27.23 0.85 -14.56
CA GLN A 313 -26.36 0.39 -15.66
C GLN A 313 -25.29 1.41 -16.03
N SER A 314 -25.66 2.69 -16.12
CA SER A 314 -24.69 3.77 -16.40
C SER A 314 -23.66 3.92 -15.28
N ILE A 315 -24.09 3.81 -14.02
CA ILE A 315 -23.21 3.86 -12.85
C ILE A 315 -22.25 2.68 -12.86
N ILE A 316 -22.72 1.46 -13.11
CA ILE A 316 -21.91 0.26 -13.21
C ILE A 316 -20.82 0.45 -14.27
N PHE A 317 -21.20 0.85 -15.48
CA PHE A 317 -20.27 1.08 -16.59
C PHE A 317 -19.17 2.08 -16.21
N THR A 318 -19.57 3.20 -15.58
CA THR A 318 -18.63 4.26 -15.17
C THR A 318 -17.65 3.76 -14.13
N ILE A 319 -18.11 3.08 -13.06
CA ILE A 319 -17.22 2.59 -12.01
C ILE A 319 -16.30 1.48 -12.53
N GLU A 320 -16.81 0.58 -13.37
CA GLU A 320 -15.98 -0.47 -13.98
C GLU A 320 -14.90 0.08 -14.91
N ALA A 321 -15.18 1.16 -15.64
CA ALA A 321 -14.18 1.85 -16.45
C ALA A 321 -13.06 2.42 -15.58
N ILE A 322 -13.41 3.04 -14.42
CA ILE A 322 -12.42 3.53 -13.46
C ILE A 322 -11.62 2.36 -12.85
N GLU A 323 -12.26 1.26 -12.51
CA GLU A 323 -11.56 0.08 -11.97
C GLU A 323 -10.56 -0.52 -12.98
N LYS A 324 -10.94 -0.61 -14.26
CA LYS A 324 -10.03 -1.03 -15.34
C LYS A 324 -8.85 -0.07 -15.47
N SER A 325 -9.11 1.24 -15.43
CA SER A 325 -8.06 2.27 -15.45
C SER A 325 -7.13 2.16 -14.24
N LEU A 326 -7.67 1.92 -13.04
CA LEU A 326 -6.87 1.69 -11.83
C LEU A 326 -5.95 0.48 -11.97
N VAL A 327 -6.43 -0.63 -12.52
CA VAL A 327 -5.61 -1.83 -12.75
C VAL A 327 -4.48 -1.54 -13.73
N ALA A 328 -4.76 -0.89 -14.85
CA ALA A 328 -3.77 -0.53 -15.86
C ALA A 328 -2.69 0.40 -15.29
N ASN A 329 -3.11 1.43 -14.53
CA ASN A 329 -2.18 2.40 -13.93
C ASN A 329 -1.31 1.77 -12.83
N LYS A 330 -1.83 0.85 -12.01
CA LYS A 330 -1.03 0.08 -11.05
C LYS A 330 -0.01 -0.81 -11.74
N TYR A 331 -0.37 -1.40 -12.88
CA TYR A 331 0.55 -2.21 -13.67
C TYR A 331 1.69 -1.37 -14.26
N LEU A 332 1.38 -0.21 -14.86
CA LEU A 332 2.39 0.75 -15.35
C LEU A 332 3.32 1.22 -14.24
N HIS A 333 2.78 1.56 -13.08
CA HIS A 333 3.57 1.95 -11.91
C HIS A 333 4.59 0.85 -11.53
N ARG A 334 4.15 -0.41 -11.48
CA ARG A 334 5.04 -1.55 -11.24
C ARG A 334 6.13 -1.68 -12.30
N LEU A 335 5.79 -1.49 -13.58
CA LEU A 335 6.78 -1.56 -14.67
C LEU A 335 7.85 -0.48 -14.53
N TYR A 336 7.48 0.77 -14.18
CA TYR A 336 8.46 1.83 -13.95
C TYR A 336 9.41 1.52 -12.78
N TYR A 337 8.89 0.96 -11.68
CA TYR A 337 9.74 0.51 -10.58
C TYR A 337 10.71 -0.60 -11.01
N THR A 338 10.23 -1.58 -11.75
CA THR A 338 11.07 -2.67 -12.27
C THR A 338 12.15 -2.12 -13.21
N GLN A 339 11.79 -1.19 -14.09
CA GLN A 339 12.72 -0.52 -15.00
C GLN A 339 13.80 0.25 -14.22
N LYS A 340 13.39 1.05 -13.21
CA LYS A 340 14.33 1.78 -12.35
C LYS A 340 15.30 0.83 -11.66
N SER A 341 14.79 -0.22 -11.04
CA SER A 341 15.63 -1.22 -10.34
C SER A 341 16.61 -1.91 -11.29
N TYR A 342 16.18 -2.24 -12.51
CA TYR A 342 17.07 -2.81 -13.53
C TYR A 342 18.19 -1.83 -13.92
N LEU A 343 17.84 -0.57 -14.20
CA LEU A 343 18.82 0.45 -14.59
C LEU A 343 19.83 0.73 -13.48
N LEU A 344 19.39 0.83 -12.23
CA LEU A 344 20.30 1.00 -11.08
C LEU A 344 21.31 -0.16 -10.98
N LYS A 345 20.90 -1.39 -11.27
CA LYS A 345 21.81 -2.55 -11.27
C LYS A 345 22.80 -2.54 -12.44
N GLN A 346 22.42 -1.97 -13.59
CA GLN A 346 23.27 -1.95 -14.79
C GLN A 346 24.22 -0.74 -14.83
N MET A 347 23.82 0.38 -14.25
CA MET A 347 24.58 1.63 -14.34
C MET A 347 25.56 1.82 -13.18
N PHE A 348 25.36 1.15 -12.05
CA PHE A 348 26.17 1.25 -10.84
C PHE A 348 26.72 -0.12 -10.46
N ILE A 349 27.78 -0.54 -11.16
CA ILE A 349 28.45 -1.84 -11.00
C ILE A 349 29.48 -1.76 -9.88
#